data_4841cac79847c6a27dd34395c9d66b66
#
_entry.id   4841cac79847c6a27dd34395c9d66b66
#
_cell.length_a   1.000
_cell.length_b   1.000
_cell.length_c   1.000
_cell.angle_alpha   90.00
_cell.angle_beta   90.00
_cell.angle_gamma   90.00
#
_symmetry.space_group_name_H-M   'P 1'
#
loop_
_entity.id
_entity.type
_entity.pdbx_description
1 polymer ?
#
loop_
_entity_poly.entity_id
_entity_poly.type
_entity_poly.pdbx_seq_one_letter_code
_entity_poly.pdbx_strand_id
1 'polypeptide(L)'
;LGLGFVTIALVISAAVTTHSINTKSDLMTKTAKVVYAEISNSMKNTDLGFNKTVIKEKNKYYNIFGSLAEYSESCIVLIGADGEILFKNGDYDLIKRTKISQGTINHIRKNTKDLRFGNLEGLFEERRFNYIYPIEDGQNGENRLIGIILLTSTSQGLSDVYGQIIRVLIVASLWVFFAAIIIVYFITDRITTPIKQISLAVDDYTKGNFDVRIPVKSNDEIA
;
A
#
# COMPACT_ATOMS: atom_id res chain seq x y z
N LEU A 1 -26.03 -5.15 10.45
CA LEU A 1 -24.81 -5.02 11.26
C LEU A 1 -23.61 -5.62 10.53
N GLY A 2 -23.63 -6.88 10.09
CA GLY A 2 -22.49 -7.51 9.41
C GLY A 2 -22.03 -6.79 8.13
N LEU A 3 -22.97 -6.31 7.33
CA LEU A 3 -22.67 -5.55 6.10
C LEU A 3 -21.98 -4.21 6.41
N GLY A 4 -22.36 -3.53 7.50
CA GLY A 4 -21.72 -2.29 7.95
C GLY A 4 -20.26 -2.49 8.37
N PHE A 5 -19.94 -3.61 9.05
CA PHE A 5 -18.57 -3.93 9.42
C PHE A 5 -17.67 -4.23 8.21
N VAL A 6 -18.20 -4.99 7.25
CA VAL A 6 -17.47 -5.29 6.01
C VAL A 6 -17.17 -4.00 5.24
N THR A 7 -18.13 -3.09 5.14
CA THR A 7 -17.92 -1.80 4.45
C THR A 7 -16.89 -0.93 5.17
N ILE A 8 -16.95 -0.84 6.50
CA ILE A 8 -15.95 -0.08 7.29
C ILE A 8 -14.55 -0.70 7.13
N ALA A 9 -14.42 -2.02 7.21
CA ALA A 9 -13.16 -2.71 7.01
C ALA A 9 -12.56 -2.45 5.61
N LEU A 10 -13.39 -2.46 4.56
CA LEU A 10 -12.97 -2.14 3.20
C LEU A 10 -12.52 -0.68 3.07
N VAL A 11 -13.24 0.27 3.68
CA VAL A 11 -12.87 1.69 3.64
C VAL A 11 -11.55 1.93 4.38
N ILE A 12 -11.37 1.36 5.57
CA ILE A 12 -10.13 1.47 6.33
C ILE A 12 -8.97 0.83 5.54
N SER A 13 -9.17 -0.36 4.98
CA SER A 13 -8.15 -1.02 4.15
C SER A 13 -7.75 -0.16 2.95
N ALA A 14 -8.72 0.41 2.23
CA ALA A 14 -8.45 1.28 1.10
C ALA A 14 -7.70 2.57 1.53
N ALA A 15 -8.10 3.18 2.64
CA ALA A 15 -7.45 4.39 3.16
C ALA A 15 -5.98 4.13 3.57
N VAL A 16 -5.73 3.02 4.27
CA VAL A 16 -4.37 2.60 4.66
C VAL A 16 -3.53 2.31 3.42
N THR A 17 -4.09 1.62 2.42
CA THR A 17 -3.42 1.35 1.14
C THR A 17 -2.97 2.65 0.48
N THR A 18 -3.91 3.55 0.28
CA THR A 18 -3.65 4.82 -0.40
C THR A 18 -2.59 5.63 0.37
N HIS A 19 -2.71 5.70 1.69
CA HIS A 19 -1.73 6.39 2.52
C HIS A 19 -0.33 5.78 2.40
N SER A 20 -0.21 4.46 2.48
CA SER A 20 1.08 3.76 2.36
C SER A 20 1.72 3.95 0.98
N ILE A 21 0.94 3.86 -0.09
CA ILE A 21 1.42 4.11 -1.47
C ILE A 21 1.90 5.56 -1.61
N ASN A 22 1.14 6.53 -1.12
CA ASN A 22 1.50 7.95 -1.20
C ASN A 22 2.77 8.25 -0.39
N THR A 23 2.90 7.69 0.82
CA THR A 23 4.10 7.83 1.66
C THR A 23 5.32 7.22 0.97
N LYS A 24 5.18 6.02 0.37
CA LYS A 24 6.26 5.37 -0.37
C LYS A 24 6.66 6.18 -1.61
N SER A 25 5.68 6.72 -2.34
CA SER A 25 5.91 7.59 -3.50
C SER A 25 6.67 8.86 -3.12
N ASP A 26 6.27 9.53 -2.03
CA ASP A 26 6.94 10.74 -1.55
C ASP A 26 8.38 10.45 -1.12
N LEU A 27 8.59 9.35 -0.40
CA LEU A 27 9.91 8.91 0.04
C LEU A 27 10.83 8.60 -1.15
N MET A 28 10.35 7.83 -2.13
CA MET A 28 11.11 7.53 -3.35
C MET A 28 11.40 8.79 -4.17
N THR A 29 10.44 9.72 -4.24
CA THR A 29 10.64 11.02 -4.92
C THR A 29 11.75 11.83 -4.25
N LYS A 30 11.75 11.92 -2.94
CA LYS A 30 12.79 12.63 -2.18
C LYS A 30 14.16 11.96 -2.36
N THR A 31 14.20 10.63 -2.27
CA THR A 31 15.43 9.85 -2.50
C THR A 31 15.97 10.06 -3.91
N ALA A 32 15.12 10.00 -4.94
CA ALA A 32 15.55 10.25 -6.34
C ALA A 32 16.14 11.64 -6.53
N LYS A 33 15.57 12.67 -5.90
CA LYS A 33 16.09 14.05 -5.95
C LYS A 33 17.48 14.15 -5.30
N VAL A 34 17.69 13.49 -4.16
CA VAL A 34 19.00 13.46 -3.49
C VAL A 34 20.04 12.74 -4.36
N VAL A 35 19.68 11.58 -4.91
CA VAL A 35 20.54 10.83 -5.84
C VAL A 35 20.88 11.68 -7.07
N TYR A 36 19.88 12.36 -7.65
CA TYR A 36 20.10 13.28 -8.78
C TYR A 36 21.05 14.42 -8.44
N ALA A 37 20.87 15.08 -7.27
CA ALA A 37 21.71 16.17 -6.83
C ALA A 37 23.17 15.73 -6.67
N GLU A 38 23.40 14.56 -6.09
CA GLU A 38 24.74 14.00 -5.91
C GLU A 38 25.42 13.68 -7.26
N ILE A 39 24.69 13.05 -8.19
CA ILE A 39 25.19 12.75 -9.54
C ILE A 39 25.50 14.07 -10.29
N SER A 40 24.59 15.03 -10.24
CA SER A 40 24.77 16.33 -10.90
C SER A 40 26.00 17.07 -10.37
N ASN A 41 26.22 17.06 -9.05
CA ASN A 41 27.44 17.64 -8.46
C ASN A 41 28.70 16.89 -8.89
N SER A 42 28.67 15.57 -8.93
CA SER A 42 29.80 14.76 -9.39
C SER A 42 30.10 15.01 -10.87
N MET A 43 29.10 15.18 -11.73
CA MET A 43 29.27 15.52 -13.14
C MET A 43 29.96 16.90 -13.32
N LYS A 44 29.50 17.90 -12.56
CA LYS A 44 30.13 19.24 -12.60
C LYS A 44 31.59 19.22 -12.14
N ASN A 45 31.90 18.45 -11.11
CA ASN A 45 33.24 18.38 -10.54
C ASN A 45 34.21 17.58 -11.40
N THR A 46 33.73 16.64 -12.20
CA THR A 46 34.57 15.77 -13.06
C THR A 46 34.63 16.23 -14.49
N ASP A 47 33.75 17.15 -14.90
CA ASP A 47 33.57 17.58 -16.30
C ASP A 47 33.37 16.40 -17.28
N LEU A 48 32.72 15.33 -16.76
CA LEU A 48 32.46 14.11 -17.50
C LEU A 48 30.96 13.96 -17.74
N GLY A 49 30.59 13.28 -18.84
CA GLY A 49 29.20 12.90 -19.09
C GLY A 49 28.71 11.83 -18.09
N PHE A 50 27.40 11.69 -18.00
CA PHE A 50 26.71 10.84 -17.01
C PHE A 50 27.32 9.43 -16.87
N ASN A 51 27.43 8.66 -17.96
CA ASN A 51 27.93 7.28 -17.92
C ASN A 51 29.36 7.20 -17.32
N LYS A 52 30.25 8.08 -17.77
CA LYS A 52 31.65 8.10 -17.30
C LYS A 52 31.73 8.51 -15.81
N THR A 53 30.92 9.47 -15.38
CA THR A 53 30.86 9.91 -13.99
C THR A 53 30.38 8.78 -13.08
N VAL A 54 29.31 8.08 -13.47
CA VAL A 54 28.76 6.96 -12.67
C VAL A 54 29.80 5.83 -12.52
N ILE A 55 30.50 5.49 -13.59
CA ILE A 55 31.54 4.44 -13.55
C ILE A 55 32.73 4.87 -12.68
N LYS A 56 33.20 6.13 -12.84
CA LYS A 56 34.36 6.67 -12.09
C LYS A 56 34.08 6.77 -10.58
N GLU A 57 32.87 7.25 -10.21
CA GLU A 57 32.51 7.52 -8.82
C GLU A 57 31.77 6.34 -8.15
N LYS A 58 31.81 5.15 -8.76
CA LYS A 58 31.04 3.97 -8.35
C LYS A 58 31.21 3.62 -6.87
N ASN A 59 32.44 3.65 -6.35
CA ASN A 59 32.71 3.33 -4.93
C ASN A 59 32.11 4.38 -3.97
N LYS A 60 32.15 5.65 -4.34
CA LYS A 60 31.51 6.74 -3.59
C LYS A 60 29.99 6.51 -3.54
N TYR A 61 29.39 6.16 -4.67
CA TYR A 61 27.96 5.92 -4.77
C TYR A 61 27.50 4.69 -3.98
N TYR A 62 28.33 3.64 -3.87
CA TYR A 62 28.00 2.50 -3.02
C TYR A 62 27.77 2.92 -1.56
N ASN A 63 28.60 3.80 -1.03
CA ASN A 63 28.49 4.26 0.35
C ASN A 63 27.28 5.18 0.56
N ILE A 64 27.12 6.19 -0.33
CA ILE A 64 26.05 7.20 -0.19
C ILE A 64 24.69 6.59 -0.52
N PHE A 65 24.59 5.89 -1.64
CA PHE A 65 23.31 5.33 -2.08
C PHE A 65 22.93 4.08 -1.29
N GLY A 66 23.89 3.42 -0.61
CA GLY A 66 23.61 2.35 0.35
C GLY A 66 22.68 2.81 1.47
N SER A 67 23.08 3.86 2.15
CA SER A 67 22.27 4.44 3.24
C SER A 67 20.92 4.98 2.75
N LEU A 68 20.90 5.58 1.54
CA LEU A 68 19.65 6.08 0.95
C LEU A 68 18.72 4.93 0.53
N ALA A 69 19.28 3.85 0.00
CA ALA A 69 18.53 2.64 -0.36
C ALA A 69 17.90 1.98 0.86
N GLU A 70 18.65 1.86 1.95
CA GLU A 70 18.16 1.34 3.23
C GLU A 70 17.07 2.23 3.81
N TYR A 71 17.30 3.56 3.88
CA TYR A 71 16.31 4.52 4.37
C TYR A 71 14.99 4.49 3.59
N SER A 72 15.07 4.34 2.26
CA SER A 72 13.88 4.31 1.39
C SER A 72 13.33 2.90 1.17
N GLU A 73 13.94 1.88 1.78
CA GLU A 73 13.60 0.45 1.55
C GLU A 73 13.49 0.16 0.05
N SER A 74 14.42 0.67 -0.73
CA SER A 74 14.43 0.52 -2.18
C SER A 74 15.81 0.21 -2.71
N CYS A 75 15.89 -0.47 -3.83
CA CYS A 75 17.12 -0.64 -4.60
C CYS A 75 17.27 0.56 -5.55
N ILE A 76 18.46 1.14 -5.61
CA ILE A 76 18.81 2.26 -6.50
C ILE A 76 19.56 1.71 -7.70
N VAL A 77 19.05 1.97 -8.90
CA VAL A 77 19.64 1.55 -10.16
C VAL A 77 19.86 2.77 -11.05
N LEU A 78 21.07 2.93 -11.56
CA LEU A 78 21.40 3.98 -12.52
C LEU A 78 21.58 3.37 -13.90
N ILE A 79 20.89 3.93 -14.87
CA ILE A 79 20.80 3.41 -16.24
C ILE A 79 21.19 4.51 -17.20
N GLY A 80 22.08 4.19 -18.13
CA GLY A 80 22.48 5.11 -19.20
C GLY A 80 21.37 5.34 -20.23
N ALA A 81 21.49 6.39 -21.02
CA ALA A 81 20.54 6.70 -22.09
C ALA A 81 20.44 5.59 -23.16
N ASP A 82 21.46 4.76 -23.27
CA ASP A 82 21.55 3.58 -24.14
C ASP A 82 20.92 2.32 -23.53
N GLY A 83 20.42 2.43 -22.28
CA GLY A 83 19.81 1.36 -21.52
C GLY A 83 20.76 0.46 -20.74
N GLU A 84 22.07 0.76 -20.76
CA GLU A 84 23.06 0.03 -19.98
C GLU A 84 22.89 0.30 -18.48
N ILE A 85 22.93 -0.75 -17.66
CA ILE A 85 22.87 -0.63 -16.20
C ILE A 85 24.28 -0.33 -15.69
N LEU A 86 24.52 0.92 -15.30
CA LEU A 86 25.82 1.43 -14.89
C LEU A 86 26.11 1.17 -13.41
N PHE A 87 25.05 1.21 -12.59
CA PHE A 87 25.14 1.05 -11.14
C PHE A 87 23.87 0.39 -10.61
N LYS A 88 24.02 -0.48 -9.64
CA LYS A 88 22.92 -1.01 -8.83
C LYS A 88 23.39 -1.14 -7.38
N ASN A 89 22.54 -0.74 -6.46
CA ASN A 89 22.74 -0.92 -5.03
C ASN A 89 21.57 -1.74 -4.46
N GLY A 90 21.87 -2.76 -3.67
CA GLY A 90 20.89 -3.68 -3.11
C GLY A 90 21.08 -5.10 -3.64
N ASP A 91 20.03 -5.91 -3.57
CA ASP A 91 20.05 -7.32 -3.91
C ASP A 91 20.48 -7.55 -5.38
N TYR A 92 21.66 -8.13 -5.55
CA TYR A 92 22.31 -8.28 -6.86
C TYR A 92 21.58 -9.25 -7.80
N ASP A 93 20.79 -10.18 -7.25
CA ASP A 93 20.06 -11.19 -8.04
C ASP A 93 18.76 -10.65 -8.66
N LEU A 94 18.31 -9.46 -8.23
CA LEU A 94 17.06 -8.86 -8.70
C LEU A 94 17.06 -8.50 -10.20
N ILE A 95 18.21 -8.19 -10.77
CA ILE A 95 18.34 -7.77 -12.15
C ILE A 95 19.34 -8.68 -12.85
N LYS A 96 18.82 -9.65 -13.60
CA LYS A 96 19.63 -10.59 -14.38
C LYS A 96 20.15 -9.99 -15.71
N ARG A 97 19.55 -8.89 -16.16
CA ARG A 97 19.91 -8.24 -17.42
C ARG A 97 20.91 -7.11 -17.17
N THR A 98 21.87 -6.95 -18.05
CA THR A 98 22.83 -5.82 -18.05
C THR A 98 22.31 -4.63 -18.85
N LYS A 99 21.27 -4.82 -19.65
CA LYS A 99 20.71 -3.79 -20.54
C LYS A 99 19.20 -3.86 -20.61
N ILE A 100 18.57 -2.68 -20.60
CA ILE A 100 17.13 -2.51 -20.78
C ILE A 100 16.82 -2.31 -22.27
N SER A 101 15.65 -2.79 -22.72
CA SER A 101 15.24 -2.62 -24.12
C SER A 101 14.96 -1.16 -24.46
N GLN A 102 15.19 -0.77 -25.72
CA GLN A 102 14.86 0.58 -26.19
C GLN A 102 13.34 0.87 -26.10
N GLY A 103 12.50 -0.16 -26.21
CA GLY A 103 11.07 -0.04 -26.00
C GLY A 103 10.73 0.41 -24.59
N THR A 104 11.39 -0.20 -23.58
CA THR A 104 11.25 0.17 -22.17
C THR A 104 11.74 1.59 -21.92
N ILE A 105 12.86 2.01 -22.51
CA ILE A 105 13.38 3.38 -22.39
C ILE A 105 12.39 4.39 -22.96
N ASN A 106 11.83 4.14 -24.13
CA ASN A 106 10.84 5.01 -24.76
C ASN A 106 9.54 5.07 -23.94
N HIS A 107 9.14 3.96 -23.33
CA HIS A 107 8.01 3.92 -22.41
C HIS A 107 8.28 4.75 -21.14
N ILE A 108 9.47 4.64 -20.58
CA ILE A 108 9.96 5.42 -19.44
C ILE A 108 9.94 6.91 -19.76
N ARG A 109 10.43 7.30 -20.94
CA ARG A 109 10.47 8.70 -21.37
C ARG A 109 9.11 9.36 -21.48
N LYS A 110 8.08 8.63 -21.89
CA LYS A 110 6.69 9.12 -22.00
C LYS A 110 5.97 9.24 -20.65
N ASN A 111 6.41 8.51 -19.65
CA ASN A 111 5.67 8.28 -18.41
C ASN A 111 6.55 8.54 -17.19
N THR A 112 7.01 9.76 -17.04
CA THR A 112 7.99 10.18 -16.03
C THR A 112 7.36 10.55 -14.69
N LYS A 113 8.10 10.29 -13.59
CA LYS A 113 7.85 10.76 -12.21
C LYS A 113 6.66 10.16 -11.47
N ASP A 114 6.20 8.96 -11.87
CA ASP A 114 5.13 8.27 -11.16
C ASP A 114 5.61 6.96 -10.54
N LEU A 115 5.07 6.64 -9.36
CA LEU A 115 5.23 5.33 -8.75
C LEU A 115 4.38 4.30 -9.51
N ARG A 116 5.00 3.24 -9.99
CA ARG A 116 4.34 2.18 -10.76
C ARG A 116 4.55 0.84 -10.13
N PHE A 117 3.52 0.01 -10.18
CA PHE A 117 3.59 -1.36 -9.75
C PHE A 117 3.65 -2.30 -10.96
N GLY A 118 4.77 -2.99 -11.13
CA GLY A 118 4.99 -3.89 -12.26
C GLY A 118 6.39 -4.48 -12.29
N ASN A 119 6.66 -5.29 -13.30
CA ASN A 119 7.96 -5.94 -13.51
C ASN A 119 8.87 -5.22 -14.52
N LEU A 120 8.50 -4.01 -14.96
CA LEU A 120 9.22 -3.22 -15.97
C LEU A 120 9.62 -4.06 -17.21
N GLU A 121 8.62 -4.63 -17.88
CA GLU A 121 8.77 -5.44 -19.09
C GLU A 121 9.75 -6.64 -18.92
N GLY A 122 9.73 -7.25 -17.73
CA GLY A 122 10.56 -8.40 -17.40
C GLY A 122 11.99 -8.05 -16.98
N LEU A 123 12.23 -6.80 -16.57
CA LEU A 123 13.48 -6.43 -15.90
C LEU A 123 13.58 -7.13 -14.54
N PHE A 124 12.46 -7.28 -13.85
CA PHE A 124 12.33 -8.00 -12.57
C PHE A 124 11.52 -9.27 -12.76
N GLU A 125 11.84 -10.33 -12.00
CA GLU A 125 11.04 -11.56 -11.98
C GLU A 125 9.66 -11.32 -11.32
N GLU A 126 9.65 -10.52 -10.24
CA GLU A 126 8.45 -10.17 -9.48
C GLU A 126 7.95 -8.77 -9.79
N ARG A 127 6.67 -8.54 -9.51
CA ARG A 127 6.09 -7.18 -9.56
C ARG A 127 6.58 -6.37 -8.37
N ARG A 128 7.06 -5.15 -8.63
CA ARG A 128 7.66 -4.24 -7.65
C ARG A 128 7.10 -2.84 -7.80
N PHE A 129 7.25 -2.04 -6.75
CA PHE A 129 7.04 -0.60 -6.85
C PHE A 129 8.27 0.02 -7.50
N ASN A 130 8.06 0.69 -8.60
CA ASN A 130 9.11 1.30 -9.40
C ASN A 130 8.85 2.80 -9.51
N TYR A 131 9.82 3.61 -9.10
CA TYR A 131 9.82 5.06 -9.30
C TYR A 131 10.94 5.41 -10.26
N ILE A 132 10.59 6.11 -11.33
CA ILE A 132 11.50 6.41 -12.43
C ILE A 132 11.73 7.92 -12.46
N TYR A 133 13.00 8.31 -12.38
CA TYR A 133 13.40 9.70 -12.48
C TYR A 133 14.37 9.87 -13.66
N PRO A 134 13.96 10.48 -14.79
CA PRO A 134 14.82 10.74 -15.91
C PRO A 134 15.80 11.85 -15.58
N ILE A 135 17.03 11.70 -16.04
CA ILE A 135 18.06 12.73 -16.00
C ILE A 135 18.17 13.30 -17.41
N GLU A 136 17.84 14.58 -17.55
CA GLU A 136 17.85 15.29 -18.83
C GLU A 136 18.93 16.36 -18.82
N ASP A 137 19.56 16.55 -19.97
CA ASP A 137 20.49 17.65 -20.21
C ASP A 137 19.73 18.77 -20.94
N GLY A 138 19.67 19.94 -20.30
CA GLY A 138 18.95 21.12 -20.80
C GLY A 138 19.80 22.00 -21.73
N GLN A 139 20.91 21.55 -22.30
CA GLN A 139 21.70 22.32 -23.24
C GLN A 139 20.95 22.44 -24.58
N ASN A 140 20.78 23.67 -25.06
CA ASN A 140 20.18 24.04 -26.36
C ASN A 140 18.68 23.86 -26.57
N GLY A 141 17.85 23.87 -25.50
CA GLY A 141 16.38 23.87 -25.64
C GLY A 141 15.73 22.52 -26.00
N GLU A 142 16.51 21.48 -26.20
CA GLU A 142 16.05 20.11 -26.32
C GLU A 142 16.41 19.33 -25.05
N ASN A 143 15.39 18.85 -24.32
CA ASN A 143 15.59 17.97 -23.19
C ASN A 143 16.08 16.59 -23.68
N ARG A 144 17.40 16.42 -23.73
CA ARG A 144 18.01 15.16 -24.10
C ARG A 144 18.16 14.26 -22.88
N LEU A 145 17.57 13.07 -22.92
CA LEU A 145 17.75 12.06 -21.87
C LEU A 145 19.23 11.61 -21.86
N ILE A 146 19.92 11.80 -20.72
CA ILE A 146 21.31 11.37 -20.52
C ILE A 146 21.42 10.17 -19.58
N GLY A 147 20.40 9.91 -18.77
CA GLY A 147 20.35 8.76 -17.88
C GLY A 147 19.02 8.64 -17.15
N ILE A 148 18.86 7.57 -16.39
CA ILE A 148 17.66 7.28 -15.62
C ILE A 148 18.08 6.83 -14.24
N ILE A 149 17.42 7.38 -13.20
CA ILE A 149 17.44 6.85 -11.84
C ILE A 149 16.19 6.01 -11.68
N LEU A 150 16.37 4.72 -11.42
CA LEU A 150 15.30 3.80 -11.11
C LEU A 150 15.39 3.40 -9.63
N LEU A 151 14.37 3.73 -8.87
CA LEU A 151 14.18 3.25 -7.50
C LEU A 151 13.15 2.12 -7.54
N THR A 152 13.52 0.96 -7.04
CA THR A 152 12.62 -0.20 -7.01
C THR A 152 12.53 -0.79 -5.61
N SER A 153 11.32 -1.09 -5.16
CA SER A 153 11.06 -1.66 -3.85
C SER A 153 10.14 -2.87 -3.96
N THR A 154 10.37 -3.86 -3.10
CA THR A 154 9.50 -5.02 -3.06
C THR A 154 8.11 -4.63 -2.53
N SER A 155 7.10 -5.40 -2.88
CA SER A 155 5.76 -5.26 -2.31
C SER A 155 5.61 -6.00 -0.97
N GLN A 156 6.62 -6.78 -0.55
CA GLN A 156 6.53 -7.66 0.62
C GLN A 156 6.27 -6.87 1.91
N GLY A 157 6.99 -5.80 2.18
CA GLY A 157 6.78 -4.99 3.38
C GLY A 157 5.36 -4.38 3.47
N LEU A 158 4.79 -3.96 2.35
CA LEU A 158 3.39 -3.53 2.30
C LEU A 158 2.43 -4.70 2.51
N SER A 159 2.69 -5.86 1.90
CA SER A 159 1.88 -7.07 2.04
C SER A 159 1.81 -7.55 3.49
N ASP A 160 2.90 -7.49 4.24
CA ASP A 160 2.96 -7.92 5.63
C ASP A 160 2.14 -6.98 6.55
N VAL A 161 2.24 -5.67 6.33
CA VAL A 161 1.42 -4.67 7.04
C VAL A 161 -0.07 -4.90 6.73
N TYR A 162 -0.42 -5.17 5.46
CA TYR A 162 -1.79 -5.52 5.09
C TYR A 162 -2.28 -6.78 5.78
N GLY A 163 -1.48 -7.83 5.78
CA GLY A 163 -1.81 -9.09 6.44
C GLY A 163 -2.10 -8.90 7.93
N GLN A 164 -1.31 -8.05 8.60
CA GLN A 164 -1.54 -7.70 10.01
C GLN A 164 -2.83 -6.92 10.21
N ILE A 165 -3.08 -5.87 9.41
CA ILE A 165 -4.29 -5.04 9.51
C ILE A 165 -5.54 -5.88 9.26
N ILE A 166 -5.56 -6.70 8.20
CA ILE A 166 -6.68 -7.59 7.88
C ILE A 166 -6.94 -8.57 9.03
N ARG A 167 -5.91 -9.15 9.61
CA ARG A 167 -6.02 -10.07 10.75
C ARG A 167 -6.66 -9.40 11.97
N VAL A 168 -6.20 -8.19 12.32
CA VAL A 168 -6.77 -7.40 13.42
C VAL A 168 -8.23 -7.06 13.15
N LEU A 169 -8.57 -6.65 11.91
CA LEU A 169 -9.95 -6.34 11.53
C LEU A 169 -10.86 -7.58 11.60
N ILE A 170 -10.39 -8.75 11.16
CA ILE A 170 -11.16 -10.00 11.27
C ILE A 170 -11.43 -10.35 12.72
N VAL A 171 -10.41 -10.29 13.59
CA VAL A 171 -10.56 -10.59 15.00
C VAL A 171 -11.51 -9.59 15.67
N ALA A 172 -11.36 -8.30 15.42
CA ALA A 172 -12.25 -7.28 15.96
C ALA A 172 -13.70 -7.47 15.50
N SER A 173 -13.92 -7.79 14.22
CA SER A 173 -15.27 -8.03 13.68
C SER A 173 -15.92 -9.26 14.32
N LEU A 174 -15.13 -10.29 14.61
CA LEU A 174 -15.63 -11.50 15.28
C LEU A 174 -16.11 -11.18 16.70
N TRP A 175 -15.36 -10.40 17.48
CA TRP A 175 -15.77 -9.97 18.82
C TRP A 175 -17.07 -9.15 18.81
N VAL A 176 -17.19 -8.21 17.86
CA VAL A 176 -18.43 -7.43 17.74
C VAL A 176 -19.61 -8.30 17.32
N PHE A 177 -19.39 -9.28 16.44
CA PHE A 177 -20.42 -10.23 16.06
C PHE A 177 -20.93 -11.05 17.26
N PHE A 178 -20.03 -11.57 18.09
CA PHE A 178 -20.41 -12.27 19.32
C PHE A 178 -21.17 -11.36 20.30
N ALA A 179 -20.68 -10.13 20.51
CA ALA A 179 -21.37 -9.16 21.34
C ALA A 179 -22.79 -8.87 20.84
N ALA A 180 -22.97 -8.72 19.52
CA ALA A 180 -24.27 -8.51 18.91
C ALA A 180 -25.22 -9.70 19.14
N ILE A 181 -24.74 -10.93 19.02
CA ILE A 181 -25.57 -12.14 19.34
C ILE A 181 -26.04 -12.13 20.79
N ILE A 182 -25.14 -11.84 21.72
CA ILE A 182 -25.46 -11.77 23.15
C ILE A 182 -26.53 -10.70 23.40
N ILE A 183 -26.37 -9.50 22.83
CA ILE A 183 -27.32 -8.40 22.96
C ILE A 183 -28.71 -8.81 22.40
N VAL A 184 -28.72 -9.39 21.18
CA VAL A 184 -29.98 -9.86 20.57
C VAL A 184 -30.67 -10.93 21.42
N TYR A 185 -29.89 -11.85 21.99
CA TYR A 185 -30.43 -12.86 22.91
C TYR A 185 -31.08 -12.21 24.12
N PHE A 186 -30.44 -11.28 24.79
CA PHE A 186 -31.00 -10.56 25.94
C PHE A 186 -32.26 -9.75 25.59
N ILE A 187 -32.24 -9.05 24.45
CA ILE A 187 -33.43 -8.30 23.99
C ILE A 187 -34.59 -9.25 23.71
N THR A 188 -34.34 -10.38 23.05
CA THR A 188 -35.37 -11.36 22.72
C THR A 188 -35.98 -11.96 24.00
N ASP A 189 -35.15 -12.37 24.96
CA ASP A 189 -35.61 -13.01 26.18
C ASP A 189 -36.33 -12.03 27.12
N ARG A 190 -35.81 -10.81 27.29
CA ARG A 190 -36.30 -9.81 28.24
C ARG A 190 -37.42 -8.93 27.72
N ILE A 191 -37.51 -8.71 26.42
CA ILE A 191 -38.47 -7.77 25.83
C ILE A 191 -39.45 -8.47 24.88
N THR A 192 -38.94 -9.17 23.87
CA THR A 192 -39.77 -9.69 22.78
C THR A 192 -40.67 -10.82 23.26
N THR A 193 -40.15 -11.74 24.09
CA THR A 193 -40.93 -12.89 24.60
C THR A 193 -42.08 -12.46 25.49
N PRO A 194 -41.93 -11.59 26.52
CA PRO A 194 -43.02 -11.08 27.31
C PRO A 194 -44.08 -10.35 26.46
N ILE A 195 -43.69 -9.46 25.58
CA ILE A 195 -44.62 -8.72 24.69
C ILE A 195 -45.48 -9.70 23.87
N LYS A 196 -44.85 -10.75 23.32
CA LYS A 196 -45.56 -11.78 22.57
C LYS A 196 -46.56 -12.55 23.46
N GLN A 197 -46.22 -12.86 24.71
CA GLN A 197 -47.11 -13.50 25.66
C GLN A 197 -48.32 -12.62 26.00
N ILE A 198 -48.10 -11.30 26.22
CA ILE A 198 -49.18 -10.35 26.43
C ILE A 198 -50.09 -10.30 25.20
N SER A 199 -49.55 -10.19 24.01
CA SER A 199 -50.32 -10.18 22.75
C SER A 199 -51.21 -11.43 22.59
N LEU A 200 -50.67 -12.61 22.89
CA LEU A 200 -51.42 -13.87 22.82
C LEU A 200 -52.53 -13.92 23.87
N ALA A 201 -52.27 -13.46 25.12
CA ALA A 201 -53.28 -13.41 26.16
C ALA A 201 -54.41 -12.45 25.81
N VAL A 202 -54.13 -11.30 25.22
CA VAL A 202 -55.15 -10.35 24.72
C VAL A 202 -55.99 -10.99 23.61
N ASP A 203 -55.41 -11.74 22.70
CA ASP A 203 -56.15 -12.46 21.65
C ASP A 203 -57.10 -13.55 22.26
N ASP A 204 -56.59 -14.27 23.25
CA ASP A 204 -57.42 -15.26 23.97
C ASP A 204 -58.58 -14.59 24.73
N TYR A 205 -58.39 -13.47 25.39
CA TYR A 205 -59.45 -12.68 26.00
C TYR A 205 -60.53 -12.23 24.99
N THR A 206 -60.09 -11.79 23.78
CA THR A 206 -61.10 -11.42 22.74
C THR A 206 -61.93 -12.58 22.25
N LYS A 207 -61.42 -13.81 22.38
CA LYS A 207 -62.12 -15.07 22.06
C LYS A 207 -63.01 -15.60 23.23
N GLY A 208 -63.03 -14.87 24.35
CA GLY A 208 -63.89 -15.24 25.53
C GLY A 208 -63.17 -16.14 26.54
N ASN A 209 -61.88 -16.39 26.41
CA ASN A 209 -61.08 -17.16 27.35
C ASN A 209 -60.46 -16.23 28.41
N PHE A 210 -61.16 -16.06 29.56
CA PHE A 210 -60.79 -15.17 30.66
C PHE A 210 -59.85 -15.82 31.69
N ASP A 211 -59.54 -17.11 31.56
CA ASP A 211 -58.74 -17.85 32.53
C ASP A 211 -57.26 -17.77 32.28
N VAL A 212 -56.83 -17.14 31.17
CA VAL A 212 -55.42 -16.98 30.83
C VAL A 212 -54.74 -16.07 31.84
N ARG A 213 -53.57 -16.49 32.34
CA ARG A 213 -52.69 -15.71 33.22
C ARG A 213 -51.31 -15.64 32.64
N ILE A 214 -50.71 -14.45 32.62
CA ILE A 214 -49.35 -14.23 32.16
C ILE A 214 -48.43 -14.32 33.37
N PRO A 215 -47.39 -15.18 33.36
CA PRO A 215 -46.45 -15.25 34.46
C PRO A 215 -45.57 -14.00 34.50
N VAL A 216 -45.55 -13.29 35.61
CA VAL A 216 -44.64 -12.17 35.87
C VAL A 216 -43.24 -12.73 36.08
N LYS A 217 -42.29 -12.41 35.16
CA LYS A 217 -40.92 -12.93 35.16
C LYS A 217 -39.85 -11.87 35.47
N SER A 218 -40.21 -10.61 35.49
CA SER A 218 -39.29 -9.48 35.73
C SER A 218 -39.88 -8.49 36.75
N ASN A 219 -39.05 -7.57 37.22
CA ASN A 219 -39.45 -6.46 38.10
C ASN A 219 -39.26 -5.12 37.39
N ASP A 220 -39.51 -5.08 36.10
CA ASP A 220 -39.40 -3.89 35.24
C ASP A 220 -40.80 -3.46 34.72
N GLU A 221 -40.84 -2.43 33.88
CA GLU A 221 -42.09 -1.84 33.36
C GLU A 221 -42.87 -2.79 32.42
N ILE A 222 -42.32 -3.96 32.12
CA ILE A 222 -42.95 -4.99 31.26
C ILE A 222 -43.59 -6.11 32.08
N ALA A 223 -43.38 -6.14 33.41
CA ALA A 223 -43.86 -7.17 34.32
C ALA A 223 -45.35 -7.04 34.74
#